data_a04a8a4b576f8ca9419723c0c27bf56c
#
_entry.id   a04a8a4b576f8ca9419723c0c27bf56c
#
_cell.length_a   1.000
_cell.length_b   1.000
_cell.length_c   1.000
_cell.angle_alpha   90.00
_cell.angle_beta   90.00
_cell.angle_gamma   90.00
#
_symmetry.space_group_name_H-M   'P 1'
#
loop_
_entity.id
_entity.type
_entity.pdbx_description
1 polymer ?
#
loop_
_entity_poly.entity_id
_entity_poly.type
_entity_poly.pdbx_seq_one_letter_code
_entity_poly.pdbx_strand_id
1 'polypeptide(L)'
;MVSRRGLLSSLSAGLASTVVAARPAAAAGAVSAPTGTNRRNFPNVALVTHENRKVRFYDDLVKSKIVLFNFFYTRCEGVCIPATANLRKVQNLLGDRVGRDIFMYSITLKPEEDSPSDLKEYRDAYGVTGPGWTFLTGPKANCELLRQRLGFADIDPARDADVTQHSGLVVFGNDSYDSWTACPALANPTEIVKAVSWMDRGSTTR
;
A
#
# COMPACT_ATOMS: atom_id res chain seq x y z
N MET A 1 -39.17 70.72 51.83
CA MET A 1 -40.37 69.87 51.84
C MET A 1 -40.24 68.86 50.79
N VAL A 2 -40.04 67.57 51.21
CA VAL A 2 -40.74 66.37 50.79
C VAL A 2 -40.76 66.13 49.25
N SER A 3 -40.35 65.06 48.68
CA SER A 3 -40.59 63.63 48.96
C SER A 3 -39.81 62.73 48.05
N ARG A 4 -39.50 61.55 48.57
CA ARG A 4 -38.93 60.38 48.01
C ARG A 4 -39.76 59.73 46.87
N ARG A 5 -39.05 59.02 45.99
CA ARG A 5 -39.35 57.64 45.51
C ARG A 5 -38.41 57.38 44.36
N GLY A 6 -37.57 56.52 44.43
CA GLY A 6 -37.10 55.20 44.41
C GLY A 6 -37.60 54.44 43.20
N LEU A 7 -36.73 54.19 42.26
CA LEU A 7 -36.93 53.08 41.29
C LEU A 7 -35.60 52.30 41.08
N LEU A 8 -35.62 51.14 41.58
CA LEU A 8 -34.61 50.10 41.35
C LEU A 8 -34.69 49.60 39.89
N SER A 9 -33.63 49.80 39.14
CA SER A 9 -33.50 49.12 37.82
C SER A 9 -32.49 47.97 37.95
N SER A 10 -33.01 46.77 37.90
CA SER A 10 -32.28 45.57 37.92
C SER A 10 -31.51 45.36 36.58
N LEU A 11 -30.18 45.37 36.62
CA LEU A 11 -29.33 44.90 35.51
C LEU A 11 -29.33 43.38 35.46
N SER A 12 -29.98 42.80 34.45
CA SER A 12 -29.86 41.40 34.13
C SER A 12 -28.60 41.22 33.28
N ALA A 13 -27.54 40.65 33.85
CA ALA A 13 -26.36 40.19 33.11
C ALA A 13 -26.68 38.92 32.36
N GLY A 14 -26.84 39.00 31.05
CA GLY A 14 -26.97 37.84 30.17
C GLY A 14 -25.61 37.16 30.00
N LEU A 15 -25.47 35.96 30.55
CA LEU A 15 -24.36 35.07 30.28
C LEU A 15 -24.56 34.48 28.88
N ALA A 16 -23.81 34.98 27.89
CA ALA A 16 -23.72 34.37 26.57
C ALA A 16 -22.83 33.11 26.67
N SER A 17 -23.45 31.95 26.73
CA SER A 17 -22.75 30.66 26.61
C SER A 17 -22.31 30.45 25.19
N THR A 18 -21.03 30.63 24.90
CA THR A 18 -20.42 30.23 23.63
C THR A 18 -20.30 28.69 23.58
N VAL A 19 -21.19 28.05 22.83
CA VAL A 19 -21.07 26.66 22.49
C VAL A 19 -19.92 26.53 21.51
N VAL A 20 -18.75 26.06 21.98
CA VAL A 20 -17.66 25.64 21.13
C VAL A 20 -18.08 24.32 20.52
N ALA A 21 -18.47 24.33 19.25
CA ALA A 21 -18.72 23.15 18.48
C ALA A 21 -17.39 22.38 18.30
N ALA A 22 -17.24 21.27 18.99
CA ALA A 22 -16.13 20.34 18.79
C ALA A 22 -16.24 19.77 17.37
N ARG A 23 -15.26 20.09 16.52
CA ARG A 23 -15.10 19.45 15.20
C ARG A 23 -14.80 17.98 15.45
N PRO A 24 -15.53 17.03 14.81
CA PRO A 24 -15.15 15.64 14.90
C PRO A 24 -13.74 15.49 14.32
N ALA A 25 -12.82 14.99 15.12
CA ALA A 25 -11.51 14.55 14.65
C ALA A 25 -11.74 13.51 13.55
N ALA A 26 -11.17 13.74 12.37
CA ALA A 26 -11.19 12.77 11.29
C ALA A 26 -10.65 11.45 11.85
N ALA A 27 -11.49 10.43 11.91
CA ALA A 27 -11.12 9.11 12.36
C ALA A 27 -9.99 8.62 11.48
N ALA A 28 -8.79 8.49 12.03
CA ALA A 28 -7.72 7.73 11.42
C ALA A 28 -8.32 6.36 11.04
N GLY A 29 -8.29 6.02 9.75
CA GLY A 29 -8.97 4.85 9.22
C GLY A 29 -8.61 3.62 10.05
N ALA A 30 -9.58 3.06 10.75
CA ALA A 30 -9.38 1.85 11.53
C ALA A 30 -8.85 0.76 10.61
N VAL A 31 -7.67 0.21 10.92
CA VAL A 31 -7.15 -1.00 10.29
C VAL A 31 -8.13 -2.10 10.63
N SER A 32 -9.03 -2.44 9.69
CA SER A 32 -9.95 -3.56 9.88
C SER A 32 -9.13 -4.83 9.99
N ALA A 33 -9.39 -5.64 11.01
CA ALA A 33 -8.80 -6.97 11.12
C ALA A 33 -9.12 -7.77 9.84
N PRO A 34 -8.18 -8.56 9.29
CA PRO A 34 -8.43 -9.36 8.11
C PRO A 34 -9.54 -10.35 8.38
N THR A 35 -10.58 -10.31 7.55
CA THR A 35 -11.69 -11.26 7.60
C THR A 35 -11.32 -12.47 6.75
N GLY A 36 -10.68 -13.48 7.34
CA GLY A 36 -10.29 -14.72 6.65
C GLY A 36 -9.12 -15.45 7.33
N THR A 37 -8.86 -16.67 6.89
CA THR A 37 -7.76 -17.54 7.37
C THR A 37 -6.39 -17.11 6.87
N ASN A 38 -6.09 -15.81 6.92
CA ASN A 38 -4.79 -15.27 6.52
C ASN A 38 -3.74 -15.61 7.58
N ARG A 39 -3.01 -16.69 7.38
CA ARG A 39 -1.96 -17.16 8.31
C ARG A 39 -0.81 -16.18 8.45
N ARG A 40 -0.49 -15.42 7.42
CA ARG A 40 0.55 -14.37 7.48
C ARG A 40 0.08 -13.07 8.13
N ASN A 41 -1.20 -12.96 8.46
CA ASN A 41 -1.77 -11.77 9.08
C ASN A 41 -1.45 -10.48 8.31
N PHE A 42 -1.64 -10.50 6.99
CA PHE A 42 -1.47 -9.32 6.15
C PHE A 42 -2.45 -8.22 6.56
N PRO A 43 -1.98 -6.99 6.72
CA PRO A 43 -2.85 -5.88 7.08
C PRO A 43 -3.80 -5.55 5.93
N ASN A 44 -5.08 -5.36 6.23
CA ASN A 44 -6.08 -4.98 5.23
C ASN A 44 -6.21 -3.46 5.14
N VAL A 45 -5.10 -2.77 4.86
CA VAL A 45 -5.02 -1.31 4.77
C VAL A 45 -5.60 -0.78 3.47
N ALA A 46 -6.04 0.50 3.50
CA ALA A 46 -6.49 1.19 2.31
C ALA A 46 -5.31 1.71 1.49
N LEU A 47 -5.36 1.50 0.18
CA LEU A 47 -4.42 2.01 -0.82
C LEU A 47 -5.19 2.68 -1.97
N VAL A 48 -4.46 3.33 -2.86
CA VAL A 48 -4.97 3.94 -4.08
C VAL A 48 -4.15 3.44 -5.27
N THR A 49 -4.81 3.02 -6.34
CA THR A 49 -4.15 2.57 -7.57
C THR A 49 -3.71 3.75 -8.44
N HIS A 50 -2.83 3.51 -9.40
CA HIS A 50 -2.45 4.48 -10.44
C HIS A 50 -3.64 4.96 -11.30
N GLU A 51 -4.79 4.26 -11.25
CA GLU A 51 -6.05 4.66 -11.86
C GLU A 51 -6.96 5.45 -10.88
N ASN A 52 -6.40 5.89 -9.75
CA ASN A 52 -7.11 6.59 -8.68
C ASN A 52 -8.30 5.81 -8.06
N ARG A 53 -8.24 4.47 -8.08
CA ARG A 53 -9.24 3.62 -7.43
C ARG A 53 -8.78 3.30 -6.00
N LYS A 54 -9.68 3.43 -5.03
CA LYS A 54 -9.46 2.99 -3.65
C LYS A 54 -9.59 1.47 -3.57
N VAL A 55 -8.65 0.81 -2.92
CA VAL A 55 -8.61 -0.64 -2.74
C VAL A 55 -8.17 -1.01 -1.31
N ARG A 56 -8.57 -2.19 -0.87
CA ARG A 56 -8.13 -2.81 0.39
C ARG A 56 -7.06 -3.84 0.07
N PHE A 57 -5.91 -3.73 0.74
CA PHE A 57 -4.74 -4.55 0.39
C PHE A 57 -5.06 -6.05 0.39
N TYR A 58 -5.56 -6.58 1.50
CA TYR A 58 -5.81 -8.02 1.56
C TYR A 58 -7.04 -8.42 0.75
N ASP A 59 -8.19 -7.80 0.99
CA ASP A 59 -9.45 -8.23 0.41
C ASP A 59 -9.49 -8.11 -1.12
N ASP A 60 -8.93 -7.00 -1.67
CA ASP A 60 -9.04 -6.73 -3.10
C ASP A 60 -7.81 -7.23 -3.89
N LEU A 61 -6.63 -7.26 -3.26
CA LEU A 61 -5.39 -7.49 -4.00
C LEU A 61 -4.78 -8.87 -3.75
N VAL A 62 -4.91 -9.44 -2.54
CA VAL A 62 -4.18 -10.66 -2.13
C VAL A 62 -5.07 -11.89 -2.07
N LYS A 63 -6.25 -11.76 -1.48
CA LYS A 63 -7.12 -12.87 -1.11
C LYS A 63 -7.39 -13.80 -2.29
N SER A 64 -7.06 -15.09 -2.09
CA SER A 64 -7.25 -16.19 -3.06
C SER A 64 -6.52 -16.00 -4.39
N LYS A 65 -5.41 -15.26 -4.41
CA LYS A 65 -4.64 -14.97 -5.63
C LYS A 65 -3.18 -15.43 -5.52
N ILE A 66 -2.55 -15.58 -6.69
CA ILE A 66 -1.09 -15.61 -6.81
C ILE A 66 -0.65 -14.18 -7.06
N VAL A 67 0.23 -13.67 -6.22
CA VAL A 67 0.64 -12.26 -6.24
C VAL A 67 2.15 -12.10 -6.19
N LEU A 68 2.65 -11.03 -6.83
CA LEU A 68 4.02 -10.55 -6.74
C LEU A 68 4.00 -9.12 -6.20
N PHE A 69 4.85 -8.83 -5.22
CA PHE A 69 5.03 -7.50 -4.68
C PHE A 69 6.47 -7.04 -4.86
N ASN A 70 6.65 -5.78 -5.24
CA ASN A 70 7.91 -5.07 -5.10
C ASN A 70 7.66 -3.65 -4.57
N PHE A 71 8.68 -3.06 -3.97
CA PHE A 71 8.67 -1.65 -3.58
C PHE A 71 9.57 -0.85 -4.52
N PHE A 72 9.17 0.40 -4.78
CA PHE A 72 9.86 1.32 -5.68
C PHE A 72 9.51 2.77 -5.32
N TYR A 73 10.02 3.74 -6.02
CA TYR A 73 9.52 5.12 -6.08
C TYR A 73 9.84 5.73 -7.45
N THR A 74 9.02 6.68 -7.90
CA THR A 74 9.05 7.14 -9.30
C THR A 74 10.34 7.85 -9.69
N ARG A 75 10.98 8.57 -8.76
CA ARG A 75 12.22 9.33 -8.96
C ARG A 75 13.46 8.60 -8.47
N CYS A 76 13.44 7.27 -8.51
CA CYS A 76 14.59 6.45 -8.13
C CYS A 76 15.64 6.45 -9.24
N GLU A 77 16.85 6.88 -8.94
CA GLU A 77 17.98 6.85 -9.86
C GLU A 77 18.82 5.55 -9.77
N GLY A 78 18.38 4.61 -8.91
CA GLY A 78 19.09 3.37 -8.61
C GLY A 78 18.42 2.12 -9.16
N VAL A 79 18.24 1.15 -8.27
CA VAL A 79 17.78 -0.22 -8.58
C VAL A 79 16.35 -0.30 -9.11
N CYS A 80 15.47 0.68 -8.86
CA CYS A 80 14.08 0.64 -9.31
C CYS A 80 13.97 0.57 -10.85
N ILE A 81 14.82 1.30 -11.56
CA ILE A 81 14.83 1.33 -13.04
C ILE A 81 15.10 -0.07 -13.61
N PRO A 82 16.26 -0.71 -13.33
CA PRO A 82 16.52 -2.04 -13.85
C PRO A 82 15.58 -3.10 -13.28
N ALA A 83 15.09 -2.96 -12.04
CA ALA A 83 14.12 -3.88 -11.44
C ALA A 83 12.78 -3.84 -12.18
N THR A 84 12.24 -2.65 -12.46
CA THR A 84 10.99 -2.49 -13.22
C THR A 84 11.15 -3.04 -14.63
N ALA A 85 12.25 -2.75 -15.32
CA ALA A 85 12.53 -3.30 -16.64
C ALA A 85 12.64 -4.84 -16.63
N ASN A 86 13.22 -5.42 -15.57
CA ASN A 86 13.31 -6.87 -15.41
C ASN A 86 11.93 -7.50 -15.12
N LEU A 87 11.16 -6.91 -14.23
CA LEU A 87 9.79 -7.37 -13.93
C LEU A 87 8.87 -7.21 -15.15
N ARG A 88 9.13 -6.23 -16.04
CA ARG A 88 8.41 -6.14 -17.31
C ARG A 88 8.68 -7.34 -18.21
N LYS A 89 9.92 -7.87 -18.22
CA LYS A 89 10.24 -9.13 -18.92
C LYS A 89 9.52 -10.32 -18.28
N VAL A 90 9.45 -10.37 -16.94
CA VAL A 90 8.69 -11.38 -16.20
C VAL A 90 7.20 -11.32 -16.58
N GLN A 91 6.60 -10.13 -16.62
CA GLN A 91 5.21 -9.95 -17.07
C GLN A 91 4.99 -10.51 -18.48
N ASN A 92 5.89 -10.21 -19.41
CA ASN A 92 5.79 -10.72 -20.79
C ASN A 92 5.89 -12.24 -20.87
N LEU A 93 6.79 -12.86 -20.09
CA LEU A 93 6.97 -14.30 -20.04
C LEU A 93 5.79 -15.04 -19.37
N LEU A 94 5.14 -14.42 -18.40
CA LEU A 94 3.92 -14.93 -17.78
C LEU A 94 2.69 -14.80 -18.70
N GLY A 95 2.73 -13.87 -19.66
CA GLY A 95 1.71 -13.68 -20.69
C GLY A 95 0.31 -13.46 -20.11
N ASP A 96 -0.68 -14.15 -20.67
CA ASP A 96 -2.11 -14.02 -20.32
C ASP A 96 -2.43 -14.46 -18.88
N ARG A 97 -1.47 -15.01 -18.15
CA ARG A 97 -1.64 -15.31 -16.73
C ARG A 97 -1.72 -14.04 -15.88
N VAL A 98 -1.01 -12.97 -16.29
CA VAL A 98 -1.01 -11.70 -15.58
C VAL A 98 -2.34 -10.97 -15.79
N GLY A 99 -3.09 -10.81 -14.71
CA GLY A 99 -4.45 -10.25 -14.73
C GLY A 99 -5.56 -11.30 -14.76
N ARG A 100 -5.22 -12.59 -14.89
CA ARG A 100 -6.16 -13.71 -14.80
C ARG A 100 -6.02 -14.45 -13.48
N ASP A 101 -4.88 -15.01 -13.20
CA ASP A 101 -4.55 -15.81 -12.02
C ASP A 101 -3.29 -15.33 -11.27
N ILE A 102 -2.45 -14.54 -11.92
CA ILE A 102 -1.27 -13.89 -11.33
C ILE A 102 -1.45 -12.39 -11.37
N PHE A 103 -1.16 -11.71 -10.25
CA PHE A 103 -1.26 -10.27 -10.14
C PHE A 103 0.05 -9.68 -9.61
N MET A 104 0.50 -8.59 -10.22
CA MET A 104 1.72 -7.90 -9.86
C MET A 104 1.37 -6.54 -9.23
N TYR A 105 2.05 -6.21 -8.15
CA TYR A 105 1.82 -4.96 -7.42
C TYR A 105 3.13 -4.28 -7.09
N SER A 106 3.29 -3.06 -7.55
CA SER A 106 4.40 -2.18 -7.19
C SER A 106 3.88 -1.12 -6.22
N ILE A 107 4.42 -1.09 -4.99
CA ILE A 107 3.99 -0.19 -3.93
C ILE A 107 5.06 0.88 -3.75
N THR A 108 4.66 2.16 -3.70
CA THR A 108 5.63 3.23 -3.53
C THR A 108 6.18 3.29 -2.10
N LEU A 109 7.50 3.58 -2.00
CA LEU A 109 8.19 3.93 -0.75
C LEU A 109 8.01 5.41 -0.38
N LYS A 110 7.58 6.25 -1.35
CA LYS A 110 7.43 7.69 -1.19
C LYS A 110 6.01 8.16 -1.51
N PRO A 111 4.99 7.71 -0.78
CA PRO A 111 3.60 8.05 -1.09
C PRO A 111 3.26 9.53 -0.96
N GLU A 112 4.12 10.32 -0.31
CA GLU A 112 3.98 11.77 -0.19
C GLU A 112 4.47 12.50 -1.46
N GLU A 113 5.31 11.84 -2.28
CA GLU A 113 5.86 12.36 -3.53
C GLU A 113 5.20 11.73 -4.76
N ASP A 114 4.71 10.50 -4.63
CA ASP A 114 4.17 9.68 -5.73
C ASP A 114 2.64 9.67 -5.72
N SER A 115 2.03 10.59 -6.44
CA SER A 115 0.58 10.63 -6.66
C SER A 115 0.13 9.49 -7.62
N PRO A 116 -1.17 9.16 -7.69
CA PRO A 116 -1.68 8.22 -8.68
C PRO A 116 -1.30 8.57 -10.13
N SER A 117 -1.24 9.86 -10.48
CA SER A 117 -0.80 10.33 -11.81
C SER A 117 0.68 10.06 -12.07
N ASP A 118 1.54 10.29 -11.07
CA ASP A 118 2.98 10.01 -11.18
C ASP A 118 3.22 8.51 -11.37
N LEU A 119 2.48 7.68 -10.62
CA LEU A 119 2.54 6.23 -10.77
C LEU A 119 2.07 5.77 -12.16
N LYS A 120 1.04 6.40 -12.71
CA LYS A 120 0.55 6.09 -14.04
C LYS A 120 1.57 6.48 -15.12
N GLU A 121 2.16 7.67 -15.00
CA GLU A 121 3.21 8.13 -15.90
C GLU A 121 4.43 7.19 -15.88
N TYR A 122 4.89 6.83 -14.68
CA TYR A 122 5.96 5.86 -14.51
C TYR A 122 5.64 4.52 -15.17
N ARG A 123 4.46 3.97 -14.90
CA ARG A 123 3.99 2.72 -15.50
C ARG A 123 4.02 2.77 -17.04
N ASP A 124 3.49 3.84 -17.60
CA ASP A 124 3.39 4.04 -19.06
C ASP A 124 4.79 4.23 -19.68
N ALA A 125 5.70 4.97 -19.03
CA ALA A 125 7.07 5.17 -19.45
C ALA A 125 7.88 3.85 -19.54
N TYR A 126 7.58 2.89 -18.65
CA TYR A 126 8.21 1.56 -18.69
C TYR A 126 7.47 0.56 -19.58
N GLY A 127 6.46 1.00 -20.33
CA GLY A 127 5.69 0.17 -21.25
C GLY A 127 4.92 -0.95 -20.56
N VAL A 128 4.56 -0.78 -19.29
CA VAL A 128 3.73 -1.73 -18.56
C VAL A 128 2.30 -1.59 -19.06
N THR A 129 1.82 -2.57 -19.79
CA THR A 129 0.49 -2.57 -20.42
C THR A 129 -0.38 -3.71 -19.89
N GLY A 130 -1.68 -3.64 -20.18
CA GLY A 130 -2.64 -4.67 -19.81
C GLY A 130 -3.05 -4.65 -18.33
N PRO A 131 -4.05 -5.45 -17.97
CA PRO A 131 -4.48 -5.63 -16.60
C PRO A 131 -3.48 -6.48 -15.80
N GLY A 132 -3.56 -6.43 -14.48
CA GLY A 132 -2.83 -7.37 -13.62
C GLY A 132 -1.48 -6.90 -13.09
N TRP A 133 -0.91 -5.80 -13.59
CA TRP A 133 0.17 -5.12 -12.89
C TRP A 133 -0.29 -3.72 -12.47
N THR A 134 -0.50 -3.54 -11.17
CA THR A 134 -1.02 -2.32 -10.58
C THR A 134 0.03 -1.63 -9.74
N PHE A 135 0.18 -0.31 -9.93
CA PHE A 135 1.03 0.54 -9.13
C PHE A 135 0.18 1.20 -8.03
N LEU A 136 0.70 1.25 -6.81
CA LEU A 136 -0.05 1.56 -5.61
C LEU A 136 0.63 2.64 -4.79
N THR A 137 -0.18 3.57 -4.30
CA THR A 137 0.17 4.57 -3.29
C THR A 137 -0.88 4.57 -2.18
N GLY A 138 -0.73 5.40 -1.16
CA GLY A 138 -1.69 5.51 -0.07
C GLY A 138 -1.16 6.31 1.11
N PRO A 139 -1.82 6.30 2.26
CA PRO A 139 -1.29 6.89 3.47
C PRO A 139 0.10 6.32 3.80
N LYS A 140 1.06 7.17 4.16
CA LYS A 140 2.44 6.77 4.49
C LYS A 140 2.49 5.63 5.50
N ALA A 141 1.70 5.73 6.56
CA ALA A 141 1.63 4.68 7.58
C ALA A 141 1.19 3.31 7.02
N ASN A 142 0.32 3.31 6.00
CA ASN A 142 -0.15 2.08 5.36
C ASN A 142 0.92 1.47 4.46
N CYS A 143 1.62 2.29 3.66
CA CYS A 143 2.72 1.82 2.81
C CYS A 143 3.88 1.28 3.67
N GLU A 144 4.21 1.97 4.75
CA GLU A 144 5.24 1.56 5.70
C GLU A 144 4.87 0.26 6.43
N LEU A 145 3.64 0.12 6.91
CA LEU A 145 3.17 -1.11 7.52
C LEU A 145 3.26 -2.30 6.54
N LEU A 146 2.92 -2.09 5.27
CA LEU A 146 3.05 -3.12 4.24
C LEU A 146 4.52 -3.46 3.96
N ARG A 147 5.40 -2.46 3.90
CA ARG A 147 6.84 -2.67 3.73
C ARG A 147 7.39 -3.63 4.79
N GLN A 148 7.05 -3.37 6.04
CA GLN A 148 7.46 -4.20 7.17
C GLN A 148 6.83 -5.60 7.12
N ARG A 149 5.53 -5.71 6.88
CA ARG A 149 4.80 -6.99 6.90
C ARG A 149 5.11 -7.88 5.71
N LEU A 150 5.50 -7.33 4.58
CA LEU A 150 5.93 -8.08 3.40
C LEU A 150 7.41 -8.47 3.42
N GLY A 151 8.16 -8.07 4.46
CA GLY A 151 9.56 -8.47 4.65
C GLY A 151 10.57 -7.61 3.89
N PHE A 152 10.22 -6.35 3.64
CA PHE A 152 11.13 -5.38 3.03
C PHE A 152 11.78 -4.45 4.08
N ALA A 153 11.58 -4.69 5.36
CA ALA A 153 12.28 -3.99 6.42
C ALA A 153 13.66 -4.60 6.66
N ASP A 154 14.68 -3.76 6.90
CA ASP A 154 15.99 -4.20 7.33
C ASP A 154 16.04 -4.30 8.87
N ILE A 155 16.84 -5.23 9.38
CA ILE A 155 17.07 -5.41 10.82
C ILE A 155 17.91 -4.24 11.38
N ASP A 156 18.80 -3.67 10.56
CA ASP A 156 19.59 -2.49 10.91
C ASP A 156 18.75 -1.23 10.72
N PRO A 157 18.41 -0.47 11.78
CA PRO A 157 17.59 0.73 11.68
C PRO A 157 18.20 1.83 10.78
N ALA A 158 19.53 1.90 10.66
CA ALA A 158 20.18 2.87 9.81
C ALA A 158 19.99 2.53 8.33
N ARG A 159 20.02 1.24 7.98
CA ARG A 159 19.70 0.76 6.63
C ARG A 159 18.21 0.84 6.36
N ASP A 160 17.38 0.54 7.36
CA ASP A 160 15.93 0.60 7.23
C ASP A 160 15.43 2.02 6.98
N ALA A 161 16.12 3.03 7.49
CA ALA A 161 15.82 4.44 7.23
C ALA A 161 16.19 4.88 5.80
N ASP A 162 17.10 4.17 5.13
CA ASP A 162 17.52 4.47 3.77
C ASP A 162 16.61 3.79 2.74
N VAL A 163 15.63 4.55 2.23
CA VAL A 163 14.66 4.05 1.24
C VAL A 163 15.30 3.50 -0.04
N THR A 164 16.57 3.84 -0.32
CA THR A 164 17.28 3.35 -1.51
C THR A 164 17.65 1.87 -1.40
N GLN A 165 17.67 1.32 -0.19
CA GLN A 165 18.05 -0.06 0.10
C GLN A 165 16.88 -1.07 -0.05
N HIS A 166 15.62 -0.60 -0.17
CA HIS A 166 14.44 -1.46 -0.06
C HIS A 166 13.83 -1.95 -1.37
N SER A 167 14.36 -1.58 -2.52
CA SER A 167 13.73 -1.86 -3.82
C SER A 167 14.33 -3.04 -4.59
N GLY A 168 15.26 -3.77 -3.97
CA GLY A 168 16.01 -4.85 -4.62
C GLY A 168 15.35 -6.23 -4.62
N LEU A 169 14.18 -6.40 -3.99
CA LEU A 169 13.49 -7.68 -3.83
C LEU A 169 12.16 -7.72 -4.58
N VAL A 170 11.73 -8.93 -4.92
CA VAL A 170 10.35 -9.27 -5.22
C VAL A 170 9.89 -10.38 -4.29
N VAL A 171 8.76 -10.17 -3.62
CA VAL A 171 8.08 -11.16 -2.79
C VAL A 171 6.89 -11.69 -3.57
N PHE A 172 6.70 -12.98 -3.62
CA PHE A 172 5.56 -13.57 -4.32
C PHE A 172 5.03 -14.79 -3.58
N GLY A 173 3.79 -15.14 -3.83
CA GLY A 173 3.16 -16.27 -3.20
C GLY A 173 1.73 -16.49 -3.64
N ASN A 174 1.17 -17.59 -3.13
CA ASN A 174 -0.23 -17.96 -3.32
C ASN A 174 -0.94 -17.93 -1.97
N ASP A 175 -1.89 -17.02 -1.83
CA ASP A 175 -2.66 -16.86 -0.59
C ASP A 175 -3.48 -18.11 -0.27
N SER A 176 -4.03 -18.80 -1.28
CA SER A 176 -4.85 -19.99 -1.07
C SER A 176 -4.10 -21.15 -0.41
N TYR A 177 -2.78 -21.23 -0.64
CA TYR A 177 -1.92 -22.26 -0.07
C TYR A 177 -1.00 -21.75 1.05
N ASP A 178 -1.07 -20.46 1.37
CA ASP A 178 -0.17 -19.79 2.30
C ASP A 178 1.31 -20.06 1.97
N SER A 179 1.63 -20.10 0.69
CA SER A 179 2.97 -20.38 0.16
C SER A 179 3.61 -19.08 -0.32
N TRP A 180 4.73 -18.68 0.32
CA TRP A 180 5.38 -17.41 0.08
C TRP A 180 6.89 -17.55 0.01
N THR A 181 7.51 -16.78 -0.89
CA THR A 181 8.96 -16.70 -1.03
C THR A 181 9.37 -15.34 -1.58
N ALA A 182 10.68 -15.10 -1.65
CA ALA A 182 11.25 -13.89 -2.21
C ALA A 182 12.48 -14.23 -3.04
N CYS A 183 12.80 -13.35 -4.00
CA CYS A 183 14.06 -13.41 -4.73
C CYS A 183 14.52 -11.99 -5.09
N PRO A 184 15.79 -11.80 -5.51
CA PRO A 184 16.23 -10.52 -6.04
C PRO A 184 15.40 -10.11 -7.26
N ALA A 185 14.97 -8.85 -7.31
CA ALA A 185 14.21 -8.30 -8.44
C ALA A 185 15.01 -8.32 -9.77
N LEU A 186 16.33 -8.40 -9.67
CA LEU A 186 17.27 -8.50 -10.80
C LEU A 186 17.68 -9.94 -11.14
N ALA A 187 17.10 -10.95 -10.48
CA ALA A 187 17.31 -12.34 -10.87
C ALA A 187 16.88 -12.57 -12.33
N ASN A 188 17.37 -13.66 -12.93
CA ASN A 188 17.00 -14.00 -14.30
C ASN A 188 15.47 -14.09 -14.43
N PRO A 189 14.82 -13.37 -15.38
CA PRO A 189 13.37 -13.36 -15.52
C PRO A 189 12.76 -14.77 -15.65
N THR A 190 13.44 -15.65 -16.36
CA THR A 190 12.96 -17.05 -16.53
C THR A 190 12.95 -17.80 -15.19
N GLU A 191 13.92 -17.57 -14.31
CA GLU A 191 13.95 -18.20 -12.99
C GLU A 191 12.84 -17.63 -12.07
N ILE A 192 12.60 -16.30 -12.14
CA ILE A 192 11.45 -15.70 -11.43
C ILE A 192 10.14 -16.34 -11.90
N VAL A 193 9.95 -16.48 -13.22
CA VAL A 193 8.74 -17.10 -13.81
C VAL A 193 8.58 -18.56 -13.36
N LYS A 194 9.66 -19.35 -13.35
CA LYS A 194 9.62 -20.72 -12.83
C LYS A 194 9.20 -20.76 -11.36
N ALA A 195 9.80 -19.90 -10.53
CA ALA A 195 9.50 -19.85 -9.11
C ALA A 195 8.04 -19.43 -8.85
N VAL A 196 7.51 -18.45 -9.60
CA VAL A 196 6.11 -18.04 -9.53
C VAL A 196 5.19 -19.15 -9.98
N SER A 197 5.55 -19.91 -11.03
CA SER A 197 4.75 -21.04 -11.53
C SER A 197 4.69 -22.21 -10.55
N TRP A 198 5.64 -22.32 -9.63
CA TRP A 198 5.58 -23.30 -8.55
C TRP A 198 4.50 -22.98 -7.52
N MET A 199 4.07 -21.70 -7.44
CA MET A 199 2.98 -21.29 -6.56
C MET A 199 1.61 -21.86 -6.99
N ASP A 200 1.48 -22.36 -8.22
CA ASP A 200 0.25 -23.03 -8.70
C ASP A 200 0.00 -24.35 -7.93
N ARG A 201 1.06 -24.95 -7.45
CA ARG A 201 1.00 -26.20 -6.69
C ARG A 201 1.13 -25.83 -5.23
N GLY A 202 0.10 -26.10 -4.44
CA GLY A 202 0.26 -26.04 -3.00
C GLY A 202 1.55 -26.78 -2.63
N SER A 203 2.37 -26.17 -1.78
CA SER A 203 3.60 -26.82 -1.30
C SER A 203 3.26 -28.19 -0.72
N THR A 204 3.39 -29.24 -1.55
CA THR A 204 3.39 -30.62 -1.09
C THR A 204 4.75 -30.88 -0.45
N THR A 205 5.02 -30.24 0.67
CA THR A 205 6.05 -30.71 1.59
C THR A 205 5.38 -31.76 2.46
N ARG A 206 5.59 -33.02 2.06
CA ARG A 206 5.47 -34.14 2.99
C ARG A 206 6.75 -34.22 3.83
#